data_53f9a6763d7918b1531f6abef582b3a2
#
_entry.id   53f9a6763d7918b1531f6abef582b3a2
#
_cell.length_a   1.000
_cell.length_b   1.000
_cell.length_c   1.000
_cell.angle_alpha   90.00
_cell.angle_beta   90.00
_cell.angle_gamma   90.00
#
_symmetry.space_group_name_H-M   'P 1'
#
loop_
_entity.id
_entity.type
_entity.pdbx_description
1 polymer ?
#
loop_
_entity_poly.entity_id
_entity_poly.type
_entity_poly.pdbx_seq_one_letter_code
_entity_poly.pdbx_strand_id
1 'polypeptide(L)'
;MKPSEIARVLTENLKLEKYKPCGVCFSDNKPENALEIKKKGNGCVVPMILKASTGVAFVVSEESTGWPCSAFYLGFQDHIFDGIEYFLSNKDDFFRPCEKFIQNPELAKSLINNINPVKPDKKYIVIKPLEDFNESEKPESVLFFVNADQLSALSFLMHYDAPEKFDRIIAPFASSCMATITYPLKMAMNN
;
A
#
# COMPACT_ATOMS: atom_id res chain seq x y z
N MET A 1 -19.62 11.49 -7.55
CA MET A 1 -19.67 11.29 -6.08
C MET A 1 -18.35 11.82 -5.52
N LYS A 2 -18.38 12.61 -4.45
CA LYS A 2 -17.18 13.17 -3.79
C LYS A 2 -16.43 12.08 -3.02
N PRO A 3 -15.11 12.16 -2.87
CA PRO A 3 -14.34 11.16 -2.11
C PRO A 3 -14.86 10.96 -0.68
N SER A 4 -15.25 12.02 0.00
CA SER A 4 -15.84 11.95 1.35
C SER A 4 -17.19 11.21 1.38
N GLU A 5 -18.00 11.35 0.35
CA GLU A 5 -19.28 10.64 0.22
C GLU A 5 -19.03 9.14 -0.06
N ILE A 6 -18.07 8.83 -0.93
CA ILE A 6 -17.64 7.45 -1.19
C ILE A 6 -17.12 6.81 0.11
N ALA A 7 -16.25 7.51 0.84
CA ALA A 7 -15.70 7.04 2.12
C ALA A 7 -16.83 6.73 3.12
N ARG A 8 -17.83 7.61 3.23
CA ARG A 8 -18.98 7.42 4.10
C ARG A 8 -19.78 6.18 3.70
N VAL A 9 -20.15 6.06 2.41
CA VAL A 9 -20.95 4.93 1.90
C VAL A 9 -20.21 3.60 2.14
N LEU A 10 -18.91 3.54 1.86
CA LEU A 10 -18.10 2.34 2.09
C LEU A 10 -18.00 2.00 3.59
N THR A 11 -17.77 3.00 4.43
CA THR A 11 -17.65 2.82 5.88
C THR A 11 -18.93 2.28 6.48
N GLU A 12 -20.08 2.86 6.12
CA GLU A 12 -21.40 2.46 6.63
C GLU A 12 -21.81 1.06 6.16
N ASN A 13 -21.69 0.78 4.86
CA ASN A 13 -22.14 -0.49 4.28
C ASN A 13 -21.23 -1.67 4.61
N LEU A 14 -19.93 -1.46 4.70
CA LEU A 14 -18.97 -2.49 5.13
C LEU A 14 -18.82 -2.56 6.64
N LYS A 15 -19.48 -1.66 7.40
CA LYS A 15 -19.38 -1.59 8.86
C LYS A 15 -17.92 -1.48 9.34
N LEU A 16 -17.19 -0.52 8.75
CA LEU A 16 -15.78 -0.27 9.09
C LEU A 16 -15.70 0.60 10.35
N GLU A 17 -15.79 -0.02 11.53
CA GLU A 17 -15.87 0.72 12.80
C GLU A 17 -14.54 1.37 13.21
N LYS A 18 -13.44 0.64 13.07
CA LYS A 18 -12.13 1.05 13.57
C LYS A 18 -11.22 1.65 12.51
N TYR A 19 -11.22 1.07 11.32
CA TYR A 19 -10.32 1.42 10.24
C TYR A 19 -11.12 1.88 9.02
N LYS A 20 -11.05 3.18 8.73
CA LYS A 20 -11.71 3.77 7.57
C LYS A 20 -10.89 3.56 6.29
N PRO A 21 -11.51 3.64 5.10
CA PRO A 21 -10.77 3.63 3.85
C PRO A 21 -9.72 4.74 3.82
N CYS A 22 -8.52 4.45 3.33
CA CYS A 22 -7.51 5.46 3.07
C CYS A 22 -7.06 5.40 1.61
N GLY A 23 -6.69 6.55 1.06
CA GLY A 23 -6.22 6.67 -0.31
C GLY A 23 -4.72 6.94 -0.36
N VAL A 24 -4.11 6.53 -1.48
CA VAL A 24 -2.74 6.84 -1.84
C VAL A 24 -2.77 7.69 -3.11
N CYS A 25 -2.07 8.82 -3.13
CA CYS A 25 -1.92 9.64 -4.32
C CYS A 25 -0.50 10.21 -4.45
N PHE A 26 -0.14 10.62 -5.66
CA PHE A 26 1.09 11.37 -5.93
C PHE A 26 0.81 12.87 -5.87
N SER A 27 1.76 13.65 -5.35
CA SER A 27 1.61 15.09 -5.19
C SER A 27 2.95 15.83 -5.29
N ASP A 28 2.95 17.00 -5.90
CA ASP A 28 4.10 17.92 -5.85
C ASP A 28 4.08 18.78 -4.58
N ASN A 29 2.92 18.84 -3.90
CA ASN A 29 2.72 19.62 -2.71
C ASN A 29 2.56 18.72 -1.47
N LYS A 30 3.22 19.11 -0.38
CA LYS A 30 3.04 18.48 0.91
C LYS A 30 1.76 19.02 1.56
N PRO A 31 0.79 18.16 1.95
CA PRO A 31 -0.36 18.61 2.74
C PRO A 31 0.08 19.20 4.08
N GLU A 32 -0.51 20.33 4.48
CA GLU A 32 -0.11 21.08 5.69
C GLU A 32 -0.13 20.23 6.98
N ASN A 33 -1.12 19.36 7.11
CA ASN A 33 -1.31 18.52 8.30
C ASN A 33 -0.75 17.12 8.17
N ALA A 34 -0.01 16.79 7.09
CA ALA A 34 0.56 15.47 6.90
C ALA A 34 1.87 15.31 7.68
N LEU A 35 1.96 14.19 8.39
CA LEU A 35 3.18 13.80 9.08
C LEU A 35 4.20 13.28 8.07
N GLU A 36 5.38 13.86 8.09
CA GLU A 36 6.51 13.39 7.30
C GLU A 36 7.33 12.37 8.10
N ILE A 37 7.70 11.27 7.44
CA ILE A 37 8.56 10.28 8.06
C ILE A 37 9.97 10.83 8.16
N LYS A 38 10.53 10.82 9.35
CA LYS A 38 11.92 11.19 9.56
C LYS A 38 12.82 9.98 9.30
N LYS A 39 13.95 10.17 8.60
CA LYS A 39 14.97 9.14 8.31
C LYS A 39 15.44 8.27 9.49
N LYS A 40 15.22 8.70 10.71
CA LYS A 40 15.60 7.99 11.95
C LYS A 40 14.38 7.40 12.65
N GLY A 41 13.70 6.46 12.04
CA GLY A 41 12.55 5.81 12.67
C GLY A 41 11.99 4.66 11.86
N ASN A 42 10.98 4.01 12.36
CA ASN A 42 10.27 2.94 11.69
C ASN A 42 9.53 3.48 10.44
N GLY A 43 10.25 3.56 9.34
CA GLY A 43 9.74 4.02 8.05
C GLY A 43 8.94 2.96 7.27
N CYS A 44 8.44 1.91 7.94
CA CYS A 44 7.60 0.92 7.28
C CYS A 44 6.26 1.55 6.86
N VAL A 45 5.89 1.37 5.59
CA VAL A 45 4.68 1.96 5.01
C VAL A 45 3.39 1.36 5.59
N VAL A 46 3.40 0.10 6.00
CA VAL A 46 2.20 -0.58 6.52
C VAL A 46 1.64 0.05 7.79
N PRO A 47 2.44 0.35 8.83
CA PRO A 47 1.99 1.14 9.98
C PRO A 47 1.46 2.52 9.63
N MET A 48 1.96 3.16 8.57
CA MET A 48 1.43 4.45 8.10
C MET A 48 0.04 4.31 7.51
N ILE A 49 -0.16 3.30 6.65
CA ILE A 49 -1.48 2.98 6.10
C ILE A 49 -2.46 2.71 7.25
N LEU A 50 -2.05 1.92 8.23
CA LEU A 50 -2.87 1.64 9.41
C LEU A 50 -3.23 2.91 10.19
N LYS A 51 -2.29 3.81 10.38
CA LYS A 51 -2.56 5.10 11.03
C LYS A 51 -3.39 6.03 10.14
N ALA A 52 -3.19 6.01 8.82
CA ALA A 52 -4.02 6.77 7.90
C ALA A 52 -5.48 6.34 7.98
N SER A 53 -5.74 5.03 8.12
CA SER A 53 -7.10 4.51 8.32
C SER A 53 -7.73 4.92 9.66
N THR A 54 -6.97 5.50 10.58
CA THR A 54 -7.46 6.07 11.85
C THR A 54 -7.47 7.61 11.88
N GLY A 55 -7.27 8.28 10.73
CA GLY A 55 -7.43 9.72 10.62
C GLY A 55 -6.13 10.54 10.51
N VAL A 56 -4.96 9.90 10.29
CA VAL A 56 -3.67 10.61 10.25
C VAL A 56 -3.11 10.62 8.82
N ALA A 57 -2.97 11.80 8.22
CA ALA A 57 -2.31 11.93 6.92
C ALA A 57 -0.79 11.79 7.03
N PHE A 58 -0.18 11.06 6.09
CA PHE A 58 1.27 10.88 5.96
C PHE A 58 1.76 11.34 4.59
N VAL A 59 2.98 11.83 4.57
CA VAL A 59 3.70 12.16 3.35
C VAL A 59 5.06 11.48 3.36
N VAL A 60 5.43 10.91 2.22
CA VAL A 60 6.71 10.24 1.99
C VAL A 60 7.35 10.82 0.75
N SER A 61 8.66 11.09 0.83
CA SER A 61 9.51 11.49 -0.30
C SER A 61 10.77 10.62 -0.34
N GLU A 62 11.52 10.71 -1.40
CA GLU A 62 12.83 10.05 -1.50
C GLU A 62 13.74 10.41 -0.33
N GLU A 63 13.72 11.68 0.09
CA GLU A 63 14.55 12.19 1.19
C GLU A 63 14.09 11.69 2.57
N SER A 64 12.79 11.38 2.71
CA SER A 64 12.18 11.00 4.00
C SER A 64 12.02 9.51 4.19
N THR A 65 12.22 8.69 3.16
CA THR A 65 12.17 7.23 3.27
C THR A 65 13.36 6.71 4.08
N GLY A 66 13.12 6.37 5.35
CA GLY A 66 14.16 5.89 6.24
C GLY A 66 14.41 4.38 6.20
N TRP A 67 13.51 3.60 5.60
CA TRP A 67 13.58 2.15 5.57
C TRP A 67 13.75 1.64 4.14
N PRO A 68 14.81 0.85 3.82
CA PRO A 68 15.13 0.45 2.46
C PRO A 68 13.98 -0.28 1.74
N CYS A 69 13.24 -1.15 2.45
CA CYS A 69 12.08 -1.83 1.86
C CYS A 69 11.00 -0.84 1.43
N SER A 70 10.66 0.12 2.28
CA SER A 70 9.66 1.14 1.93
C SER A 70 10.10 2.00 0.76
N ALA A 71 11.37 2.41 0.71
CA ALA A 71 11.93 3.17 -0.40
C ALA A 71 11.83 2.40 -1.73
N PHE A 72 12.15 1.12 -1.72
CA PHE A 72 12.02 0.26 -2.89
C PHE A 72 10.55 0.06 -3.30
N TYR A 73 9.69 -0.36 -2.39
CA TYR A 73 8.29 -0.66 -2.72
C TYR A 73 7.46 0.59 -3.11
N LEU A 74 7.89 1.77 -2.66
CA LEU A 74 7.34 3.06 -3.07
C LEU A 74 7.96 3.61 -4.36
N GLY A 75 8.95 2.92 -4.94
CA GLY A 75 9.57 3.30 -6.20
C GLY A 75 10.64 4.39 -6.11
N PHE A 76 11.10 4.74 -4.91
CA PHE A 76 12.17 5.73 -4.71
C PHE A 76 13.59 5.14 -4.84
N GLN A 77 13.73 3.83 -4.83
CA GLN A 77 15.00 3.11 -4.98
C GLN A 77 14.82 1.89 -5.88
N ASP A 78 15.86 1.57 -6.64
CA ASP A 78 15.89 0.39 -7.52
C ASP A 78 16.37 -0.88 -6.81
N HIS A 79 16.82 -0.77 -5.56
CA HIS A 79 17.39 -1.86 -4.76
C HIS A 79 16.95 -1.75 -3.30
N ILE A 80 16.74 -2.89 -2.62
CA ILE A 80 16.39 -2.90 -1.19
C ILE A 80 17.71 -2.83 -0.37
N PHE A 81 18.27 -3.97 -0.03
CA PHE A 81 19.58 -4.16 0.58
C PHE A 81 20.02 -5.60 0.34
N ASP A 82 21.33 -5.85 0.39
CA ASP A 82 21.89 -7.19 0.21
C ASP A 82 21.48 -8.11 1.35
N GLY A 83 20.96 -9.30 0.99
CA GLY A 83 20.52 -10.29 1.97
C GLY A 83 19.02 -10.17 2.36
N ILE A 84 18.24 -9.28 1.73
CA ILE A 84 16.79 -9.18 1.96
C ILE A 84 16.09 -10.53 1.75
N GLU A 85 16.59 -11.37 0.84
CA GLU A 85 16.06 -12.69 0.55
C GLU A 85 16.10 -13.63 1.78
N TYR A 86 17.09 -13.46 2.66
CA TYR A 86 17.18 -14.22 3.93
C TYR A 86 16.18 -13.71 4.96
N PHE A 87 15.94 -12.39 4.99
CA PHE A 87 14.90 -11.79 5.84
C PHE A 87 13.49 -12.25 5.46
N LEU A 88 13.22 -12.39 4.16
CA LEU A 88 11.92 -12.77 3.63
C LEU A 88 11.65 -14.29 3.66
N SER A 89 12.66 -15.11 3.88
CA SER A 89 12.58 -16.57 3.81
C SER A 89 12.81 -17.26 5.16
N ASN A 90 12.74 -18.60 5.17
CA ASN A 90 12.92 -19.40 6.37
C ASN A 90 14.38 -19.66 6.79
N LYS A 91 15.37 -19.24 6.01
CA LYS A 91 16.78 -19.34 6.39
C LYS A 91 17.21 -18.13 7.23
N ASP A 92 17.27 -18.31 8.52
CA ASP A 92 17.26 -17.23 9.51
C ASP A 92 18.59 -16.99 10.27
N ASP A 93 19.69 -17.55 9.81
CA ASP A 93 20.96 -17.39 10.55
C ASP A 93 21.51 -15.95 10.49
N PHE A 94 20.98 -15.12 9.60
CA PHE A 94 21.47 -13.76 9.35
C PHE A 94 20.59 -12.65 9.93
N PHE A 95 19.25 -12.84 9.93
CA PHE A 95 18.28 -11.81 10.37
C PHE A 95 17.32 -12.37 11.40
N ARG A 96 17.29 -11.74 12.56
CA ARG A 96 16.27 -12.02 13.59
C ARG A 96 15.61 -10.72 14.02
N PRO A 97 14.29 -10.62 13.95
CA PRO A 97 13.32 -11.54 13.38
C PRO A 97 13.24 -11.44 11.83
N CYS A 98 12.86 -12.53 11.17
CA CYS A 98 12.58 -12.59 9.73
C CYS A 98 11.09 -12.79 9.45
N GLU A 99 10.63 -12.38 8.24
CA GLU A 99 9.21 -12.43 7.89
C GLU A 99 8.72 -13.84 7.53
N LYS A 100 9.59 -14.71 7.05
CA LYS A 100 9.33 -16.15 6.77
C LYS A 100 8.11 -16.43 5.87
N PHE A 101 7.81 -15.55 4.92
CA PHE A 101 6.66 -15.76 4.05
C PHE A 101 7.01 -16.49 2.74
N ILE A 102 8.30 -16.68 2.45
CA ILE A 102 8.84 -17.45 1.32
C ILE A 102 9.67 -18.63 1.85
N GLN A 103 9.61 -19.75 1.16
CA GLN A 103 10.22 -21.00 1.59
C GLN A 103 11.75 -20.91 1.72
N ASN A 104 12.42 -20.25 0.76
CA ASN A 104 13.88 -20.17 0.71
C ASN A 104 14.36 -18.86 0.07
N PRO A 105 15.65 -18.49 0.23
CA PRO A 105 16.21 -17.26 -0.30
C PRO A 105 16.18 -17.16 -1.83
N GLU A 106 16.33 -18.28 -2.53
CA GLU A 106 16.33 -18.32 -4.00
C GLU A 106 14.97 -17.90 -4.55
N LEU A 107 13.88 -18.41 -3.97
CA LEU A 107 12.52 -18.00 -4.31
C LEU A 107 12.23 -16.56 -3.92
N ALA A 108 12.72 -16.11 -2.76
CA ALA A 108 12.59 -14.73 -2.33
C ALA A 108 13.31 -13.76 -3.29
N LYS A 109 14.52 -14.11 -3.73
CA LYS A 109 15.29 -13.34 -4.72
C LYS A 109 14.57 -13.31 -6.07
N SER A 110 14.03 -14.43 -6.53
CA SER A 110 13.23 -14.50 -7.76
C SER A 110 12.01 -13.59 -7.67
N LEU A 111 11.28 -13.62 -6.54
CA LEU A 111 10.14 -12.73 -6.33
C LEU A 111 10.56 -11.26 -6.42
N ILE A 112 11.60 -10.84 -5.71
CA ILE A 112 12.07 -9.45 -5.69
C ILE A 112 12.49 -8.99 -7.09
N ASN A 113 13.21 -9.81 -7.84
CA ASN A 113 13.66 -9.48 -9.20
C ASN A 113 12.51 -9.31 -10.21
N ASN A 114 11.34 -9.87 -9.91
CA ASN A 114 10.13 -9.73 -10.73
C ASN A 114 9.25 -8.55 -10.30
N ILE A 115 9.60 -7.86 -9.19
CA ILE A 115 8.91 -6.66 -8.77
C ILE A 115 9.50 -5.48 -9.55
N ASN A 116 8.62 -4.75 -10.21
CA ASN A 116 8.96 -3.47 -10.81
C ASN A 116 8.09 -2.43 -10.12
N PRO A 117 8.57 -1.78 -9.04
CA PRO A 117 7.83 -0.71 -8.39
C PRO A 117 7.53 0.43 -9.36
N VAL A 118 6.38 1.04 -9.19
CA VAL A 118 6.03 2.25 -9.94
C VAL A 118 6.88 3.40 -9.40
N LYS A 119 7.67 4.04 -10.29
CA LYS A 119 8.40 5.25 -9.92
C LYS A 119 7.41 6.41 -9.81
N PRO A 120 7.40 7.13 -8.68
CA PRO A 120 6.55 8.31 -8.54
C PRO A 120 6.96 9.37 -9.58
N ASP A 121 5.98 9.94 -10.28
CA ASP A 121 6.17 11.06 -11.19
C ASP A 121 6.08 12.42 -10.47
N LYS A 122 5.81 12.39 -9.17
CA LYS A 122 5.69 13.54 -8.27
C LYS A 122 6.64 13.42 -7.08
N LYS A 123 6.88 14.57 -6.44
CA LYS A 123 7.81 14.66 -5.32
C LYS A 123 7.40 13.83 -4.10
N TYR A 124 6.10 13.72 -3.86
CA TYR A 124 5.54 13.10 -2.67
C TYR A 124 4.55 11.98 -3.00
N ILE A 125 4.57 10.93 -2.19
CA ILE A 125 3.47 9.99 -2.03
C ILE A 125 2.71 10.40 -0.77
N VAL A 126 1.41 10.65 -0.91
CA VAL A 126 0.52 11.02 0.18
C VAL A 126 -0.39 9.85 0.50
N ILE A 127 -0.46 9.48 1.78
CA ILE A 127 -1.36 8.44 2.31
C ILE A 127 -2.24 9.11 3.35
N LYS A 128 -3.55 9.20 3.10
CA LYS A 128 -4.48 9.88 3.99
C LYS A 128 -5.87 9.22 3.98
N PRO A 129 -6.73 9.51 4.98
CA PRO A 129 -8.11 9.06 4.95
C PRO A 129 -8.79 9.43 3.62
N LEU A 130 -9.61 8.54 3.08
CA LEU A 130 -10.32 8.82 1.82
C LEU A 130 -11.27 10.01 1.95
N GLU A 131 -11.82 10.25 3.14
CA GLU A 131 -12.69 11.39 3.43
C GLU A 131 -11.97 12.76 3.35
N ASP A 132 -10.63 12.78 3.47
CA ASP A 132 -9.80 13.98 3.43
C ASP A 132 -9.32 14.36 2.01
N PHE A 133 -9.73 13.58 1.00
CA PHE A 133 -9.49 13.95 -0.40
C PHE A 133 -10.49 15.01 -0.83
N ASN A 134 -9.99 16.10 -1.42
CA ASN A 134 -10.86 17.08 -2.04
C ASN A 134 -11.32 16.62 -3.45
N GLU A 135 -12.25 17.34 -4.06
CA GLU A 135 -12.87 16.95 -5.34
C GLU A 135 -11.90 16.93 -6.52
N SER A 136 -10.79 17.67 -6.45
CA SER A 136 -9.76 17.74 -7.48
C SER A 136 -8.67 16.68 -7.29
N GLU A 137 -8.61 16.04 -6.13
CA GLU A 137 -7.65 14.98 -5.85
C GLU A 137 -8.26 13.61 -6.19
N LYS A 138 -7.52 12.82 -6.95
CA LYS A 138 -7.89 11.44 -7.28
C LYS A 138 -6.90 10.50 -6.60
N PRO A 139 -7.34 9.59 -5.72
CA PRO A 139 -6.46 8.54 -5.22
C PRO A 139 -6.11 7.57 -6.36
N GLU A 140 -4.85 7.20 -6.47
CA GLU A 140 -4.37 6.14 -7.37
C GLU A 140 -4.82 4.76 -6.89
N SER A 141 -4.91 4.59 -5.58
CA SER A 141 -5.46 3.39 -4.96
C SER A 141 -6.19 3.71 -3.66
N VAL A 142 -7.17 2.86 -3.32
CA VAL A 142 -7.88 2.92 -2.04
C VAL A 142 -7.63 1.63 -1.28
N LEU A 143 -7.24 1.77 -0.01
CA LEU A 143 -6.82 0.68 0.85
C LEU A 143 -7.82 0.49 1.99
N PHE A 144 -8.09 -0.78 2.30
CA PHE A 144 -9.02 -1.20 3.34
C PHE A 144 -8.36 -2.19 4.29
N PHE A 145 -8.68 -2.10 5.58
CA PHE A 145 -8.45 -3.15 6.55
C PHE A 145 -9.79 -3.84 6.83
N VAL A 146 -9.96 -5.03 6.31
CA VAL A 146 -11.23 -5.75 6.29
C VAL A 146 -11.08 -7.16 6.87
N ASN A 147 -12.15 -7.69 7.43
CA ASN A 147 -12.25 -9.10 7.79
C ASN A 147 -12.71 -9.95 6.59
N ALA A 148 -12.83 -11.27 6.79
CA ALA A 148 -13.19 -12.20 5.72
C ALA A 148 -14.59 -11.94 5.14
N ASP A 149 -15.57 -11.58 5.96
CA ASP A 149 -16.94 -11.30 5.50
C ASP A 149 -16.99 -10.01 4.68
N GLN A 150 -16.30 -8.97 5.13
CA GLN A 150 -16.17 -7.69 4.40
C GLN A 150 -15.41 -7.88 3.08
N LEU A 151 -14.36 -8.71 3.06
CA LEU A 151 -13.65 -9.05 1.83
C LEU A 151 -14.54 -9.80 0.85
N SER A 152 -15.33 -10.76 1.33
CA SER A 152 -16.30 -11.48 0.53
C SER A 152 -17.34 -10.55 -0.10
N ALA A 153 -17.86 -9.59 0.69
CA ALA A 153 -18.80 -8.58 0.18
C ALA A 153 -18.18 -7.69 -0.90
N LEU A 154 -16.94 -7.22 -0.71
CA LEU A 154 -16.21 -6.46 -1.71
C LEU A 154 -15.99 -7.28 -3.00
N SER A 155 -15.60 -8.54 -2.86
CA SER A 155 -15.40 -9.44 -3.98
C SER A 155 -16.68 -9.66 -4.79
N PHE A 156 -17.81 -9.80 -4.11
CA PHE A 156 -19.10 -9.89 -4.77
C PHE A 156 -19.44 -8.62 -5.55
N LEU A 157 -19.25 -7.45 -4.93
CA LEU A 157 -19.53 -6.14 -5.54
C LEU A 157 -18.68 -5.89 -6.80
N MET A 158 -17.44 -6.37 -6.84
CA MET A 158 -16.55 -6.21 -8.00
C MET A 158 -17.07 -6.88 -9.28
N HIS A 159 -17.93 -7.87 -9.15
CA HIS A 159 -18.51 -8.61 -10.28
C HIS A 159 -20.01 -8.35 -10.48
N TYR A 160 -20.63 -7.58 -9.59
CA TYR A 160 -22.08 -7.43 -9.55
C TYR A 160 -22.68 -6.82 -10.83
N ASP A 161 -21.99 -5.85 -11.41
CA ASP A 161 -22.43 -5.11 -12.61
C ASP A 161 -21.65 -5.46 -13.88
N ALA A 162 -20.65 -6.35 -13.79
CA ALA A 162 -19.83 -6.76 -14.92
C ALA A 162 -19.42 -8.24 -14.79
N PRO A 163 -20.37 -9.17 -14.92
CA PRO A 163 -20.15 -10.58 -14.70
C PRO A 163 -19.23 -11.23 -15.76
N GLU A 164 -19.01 -10.59 -16.89
CA GLU A 164 -18.14 -11.06 -17.98
C GLU A 164 -16.64 -10.81 -17.71
N LYS A 165 -16.27 -10.04 -16.67
CA LYS A 165 -14.89 -9.71 -16.32
C LYS A 165 -14.42 -10.61 -15.17
N PHE A 166 -13.78 -11.72 -15.49
CA PHE A 166 -13.33 -12.71 -14.50
C PHE A 166 -12.03 -12.34 -13.77
N ASP A 167 -11.30 -11.32 -14.23
CA ASP A 167 -9.97 -10.91 -13.75
C ASP A 167 -9.98 -9.65 -12.87
N ARG A 168 -11.14 -9.28 -12.34
CA ARG A 168 -11.27 -8.09 -11.48
C ARG A 168 -10.64 -8.23 -10.10
N ILE A 169 -10.38 -9.46 -9.65
CA ILE A 169 -9.78 -9.74 -8.35
C ILE A 169 -8.43 -10.40 -8.56
N ILE A 170 -7.39 -9.73 -8.08
CA ILE A 170 -6.03 -10.23 -8.09
C ILE A 170 -5.57 -10.39 -6.64
N ALA A 171 -5.23 -11.61 -6.24
CA ALA A 171 -4.72 -11.93 -4.92
C ALA A 171 -3.25 -12.36 -5.02
N PRO A 172 -2.31 -11.41 -5.18
CA PRO A 172 -0.91 -11.74 -5.32
C PRO A 172 -0.34 -12.27 -4.01
N PHE A 173 0.47 -13.31 -4.09
CA PHE A 173 1.28 -13.73 -2.96
C PHE A 173 2.48 -12.79 -2.85
N ALA A 174 2.51 -11.97 -1.80
CA ALA A 174 3.49 -10.91 -1.66
C ALA A 174 3.67 -10.48 -0.20
N SER A 175 4.78 -9.79 0.10
CA SER A 175 4.90 -9.10 1.38
C SER A 175 3.83 -8.02 1.53
N SER A 176 3.54 -7.61 2.77
CA SER A 176 2.51 -6.61 3.05
C SER A 176 2.73 -5.31 2.26
N CYS A 177 3.98 -4.84 2.15
CA CYS A 177 4.30 -3.62 1.39
C CYS A 177 4.01 -3.78 -0.11
N MET A 178 4.34 -4.94 -0.70
CA MET A 178 4.05 -5.24 -2.10
C MET A 178 2.55 -5.29 -2.35
N ALA A 179 1.83 -6.03 -1.51
CA ALA A 179 0.41 -6.25 -1.68
C ALA A 179 -0.41 -4.96 -1.50
N THR A 180 0.02 -4.08 -0.58
CA THR A 180 -0.74 -2.86 -0.26
C THR A 180 -0.37 -1.64 -1.10
N ILE A 181 0.84 -1.55 -1.61
CA ILE A 181 1.33 -0.37 -2.36
C ILE A 181 1.72 -0.73 -3.78
N THR A 182 2.72 -1.60 -3.95
CA THR A 182 3.34 -1.81 -5.26
C THR A 182 2.34 -2.36 -6.28
N TYR A 183 1.61 -3.41 -5.94
CA TYR A 183 0.66 -4.01 -6.87
C TYR A 183 -0.55 -3.12 -7.16
N PRO A 184 -1.23 -2.50 -6.17
CA PRO A 184 -2.34 -1.59 -6.44
C PRO A 184 -1.93 -0.41 -7.33
N LEU A 185 -0.79 0.24 -7.06
CA LEU A 185 -0.29 1.34 -7.89
C LEU A 185 0.04 0.87 -9.32
N LYS A 186 0.72 -0.28 -9.46
CA LYS A 186 1.04 -0.85 -10.76
C LYS A 186 -0.22 -1.17 -11.58
N MET A 187 -1.25 -1.68 -10.94
CA MET A 187 -2.53 -1.97 -11.60
C MET A 187 -3.27 -0.69 -12.00
N ALA A 188 -3.27 0.34 -11.15
CA ALA A 188 -3.89 1.61 -11.45
C ALA A 188 -3.28 2.31 -12.68
N MET A 189 -1.97 2.18 -12.89
CA MET A 189 -1.26 2.81 -14.01
C MET A 189 -1.33 2.02 -15.33
N ASN A 190 -1.72 0.74 -15.30
CA ASN A 190 -1.86 -0.11 -16.48
C ASN A 190 -3.30 -0.18 -17.02
N ASN A 191 -4.25 0.47 -16.36
CA ASN A 191 -5.65 0.61 -16.77
C ASN A 191 -5.93 2.03 -17.29
#